data_a1141cfc5024e895fe6d3f5f61dca187
#
_entry.id   a1141cfc5024e895fe6d3f5f61dca187
#
_cell.length_a   1.000
_cell.length_b   1.000
_cell.length_c   1.000
_cell.angle_alpha   90.00
_cell.angle_beta   90.00
_cell.angle_gamma   90.00
#
_symmetry.space_group_name_H-M   'P 1'
#
loop_
_entity.id
_entity.type
_entity.pdbx_description
1 polymer ?
#
loop_
_entity_poly.entity_id
_entity_poly.type
_entity_poly.pdbx_seq_one_letter_code
_entity_poly.pdbx_strand_id
1 'polypeptide(L)'
;MNLSDTTPIQAALAASAVRLSSIHSRDLLQDKARNDALKHALAGCHFDFSRQRVDQQALSELIRFANSVDLPAKRDAMLAGESINRSENREVLHTALRQGAAGVSKSIKIEVAETKRRLYACVEAIRS
;
A
#
# COMPACT_ATOMS: atom_id res chain seq x y z
N MET A 1 -3.97 -18.89 9.53
CA MET A 1 -4.83 -18.43 8.44
C MET A 1 -4.83 -19.48 7.35
N ASN A 2 -5.97 -20.11 7.11
CA ASN A 2 -6.08 -21.22 6.14
C ASN A 2 -6.13 -20.64 4.71
N LEU A 3 -5.23 -21.08 3.84
CA LEU A 3 -5.23 -20.71 2.41
C LEU A 3 -6.52 -21.15 1.68
N SER A 4 -7.28 -22.08 2.25
CA SER A 4 -8.57 -22.55 1.72
C SER A 4 -9.64 -21.46 1.69
N ASP A 5 -9.59 -20.47 2.58
CA ASP A 5 -10.61 -19.42 2.69
C ASP A 5 -10.43 -18.30 1.64
N THR A 6 -9.25 -18.22 1.01
CA THR A 6 -8.96 -17.21 -0.03
C THR A 6 -9.27 -17.69 -1.45
N THR A 7 -9.36 -18.99 -1.66
CA THR A 7 -9.55 -19.60 -3.00
C THR A 7 -10.78 -19.09 -3.74
N PRO A 8 -11.98 -18.96 -3.12
CA PRO A 8 -13.16 -18.44 -3.81
C PRO A 8 -13.01 -16.97 -4.22
N ILE A 9 -12.34 -16.16 -3.39
CA ILE A 9 -12.11 -14.74 -3.67
C ILE A 9 -11.09 -14.59 -4.80
N GLN A 10 -10.05 -15.41 -4.81
CA GLN A 10 -9.06 -15.42 -5.89
C GLN A 10 -9.69 -15.84 -7.22
N ALA A 11 -10.59 -16.82 -7.22
CA ALA A 11 -11.33 -17.21 -8.41
C ALA A 11 -12.23 -16.07 -8.94
N ALA A 12 -12.91 -15.33 -8.06
CA ALA A 12 -13.70 -14.17 -8.43
C ALA A 12 -12.82 -13.05 -9.03
N LEU A 13 -11.67 -12.77 -8.43
CA LEU A 13 -10.70 -11.81 -8.96
C LEU A 13 -10.18 -12.22 -10.34
N ALA A 14 -9.87 -13.50 -10.55
CA ALA A 14 -9.45 -14.02 -11.84
C ALA A 14 -10.53 -13.86 -12.90
N ALA A 15 -11.79 -14.13 -12.56
CA ALA A 15 -12.94 -13.93 -13.46
C ALA A 15 -13.12 -12.44 -13.81
N SER A 16 -13.00 -11.54 -12.82
CA SER A 16 -13.04 -10.09 -13.06
C SER A 16 -11.88 -9.62 -13.94
N ALA A 17 -10.67 -10.16 -13.76
CA ALA A 17 -9.52 -9.85 -14.61
C ALA A 17 -9.76 -10.27 -16.08
N VAL A 18 -10.29 -11.48 -16.30
CA VAL A 18 -10.64 -11.96 -17.65
C VAL A 18 -11.70 -11.06 -18.28
N ARG A 19 -12.79 -10.76 -17.58
CA ARG A 19 -13.87 -9.89 -18.06
C ARG A 19 -13.36 -8.49 -18.44
N LEU A 20 -12.57 -7.87 -17.55
CA LEU A 20 -12.05 -6.53 -17.78
C LEU A 20 -10.95 -6.47 -18.85
N SER A 21 -10.23 -7.57 -19.09
CA SER A 21 -9.21 -7.62 -20.14
C SER A 21 -9.78 -7.46 -21.55
N SER A 22 -11.03 -7.85 -21.77
CA SER A 22 -11.74 -7.71 -23.04
C SER A 22 -12.29 -6.30 -23.30
N ILE A 23 -12.33 -5.42 -22.27
CA ILE A 23 -12.89 -4.07 -22.38
C ILE A 23 -11.75 -3.08 -22.67
N HIS A 24 -11.89 -2.26 -23.69
CA HIS A 24 -10.92 -1.22 -23.97
C HIS A 24 -10.98 -0.11 -22.90
N SER A 25 -9.82 0.41 -22.48
CA SER A 25 -9.75 1.43 -21.42
C SER A 25 -10.54 2.71 -21.77
N ARG A 26 -10.68 3.04 -23.06
CA ARG A 26 -11.51 4.16 -23.53
C ARG A 26 -12.99 3.97 -23.15
N ASP A 27 -13.49 2.75 -23.25
CA ASP A 27 -14.90 2.45 -22.96
C ASP A 27 -15.15 2.53 -21.45
N LEU A 28 -14.22 2.05 -20.63
CA LEU A 28 -14.26 2.23 -19.18
C LEU A 28 -14.28 3.71 -18.76
N LEU A 29 -13.58 4.58 -19.48
CA LEU A 29 -13.53 6.02 -19.18
C LEU A 29 -14.83 6.76 -19.57
N GLN A 30 -15.71 6.16 -20.36
CA GLN A 30 -17.02 6.74 -20.69
C GLN A 30 -18.05 6.54 -19.58
N ASP A 31 -17.85 5.56 -18.69
CA ASP A 31 -18.70 5.35 -17.52
C ASP A 31 -18.38 6.40 -16.43
N LYS A 32 -19.18 7.47 -16.44
CA LYS A 32 -19.01 8.58 -15.49
C LYS A 32 -19.21 8.13 -14.03
N ALA A 33 -20.20 7.28 -13.75
CA ALA A 33 -20.48 6.81 -12.40
C ALA A 33 -19.31 6.00 -11.83
N ARG A 34 -18.75 5.09 -12.65
CA ARG A 34 -17.52 4.37 -12.30
C ARG A 34 -16.35 5.34 -12.04
N ASN A 35 -16.13 6.29 -12.92
CA ASN A 35 -15.00 7.21 -12.80
C ASN A 35 -15.09 8.05 -11.54
N ASP A 36 -16.27 8.53 -11.18
CA ASP A 36 -16.49 9.32 -9.97
C ASP A 36 -16.31 8.46 -8.70
N ALA A 37 -16.73 7.19 -8.72
CA ALA A 37 -16.51 6.23 -7.63
C ALA A 37 -15.03 5.86 -7.41
N LEU A 38 -14.18 6.04 -8.42
CA LEU A 38 -12.75 5.77 -8.37
C LEU A 38 -11.88 7.00 -8.05
N LYS A 39 -12.49 8.12 -7.69
CA LYS A 39 -11.81 9.34 -7.28
C LYS A 39 -11.97 9.56 -5.78
N HIS A 40 -10.88 9.82 -5.11
CA HIS A 40 -10.87 10.04 -3.66
C HIS A 40 -10.01 11.25 -3.31
N ALA A 41 -10.44 12.00 -2.30
CA ALA A 41 -9.64 13.06 -1.70
C ALA A 41 -9.33 12.70 -0.25
N LEU A 42 -8.07 12.72 0.13
CA LEU A 42 -7.62 12.41 1.48
C LEU A 42 -6.38 13.24 1.83
N ALA A 43 -6.40 13.89 2.98
CA ALA A 43 -5.27 14.65 3.52
C ALA A 43 -4.65 15.64 2.51
N GLY A 44 -5.48 16.34 1.73
CA GLY A 44 -5.03 17.31 0.71
C GLY A 44 -4.50 16.68 -0.59
N CYS A 45 -4.51 15.35 -0.69
CA CYS A 45 -4.16 14.63 -1.91
C CYS A 45 -5.42 14.21 -2.67
N HIS A 46 -5.37 14.27 -4.00
CA HIS A 46 -6.40 13.74 -4.89
C HIS A 46 -5.88 12.47 -5.56
N PHE A 47 -6.64 11.40 -5.42
CA PHE A 47 -6.36 10.10 -6.01
C PHE A 47 -7.38 9.83 -7.10
N ASP A 48 -6.92 9.58 -8.33
CA ASP A 48 -7.77 9.25 -9.48
C ASP A 48 -7.34 7.88 -10.04
N PHE A 49 -8.15 6.87 -9.77
CA PHE A 49 -7.97 5.50 -10.27
C PHE A 49 -8.83 5.19 -11.50
N SER A 50 -9.49 6.19 -12.10
CA SER A 50 -10.38 6.01 -13.25
C SER A 50 -9.67 5.40 -14.48
N ARG A 51 -8.35 5.60 -14.59
CA ARG A 51 -7.53 5.02 -15.66
C ARG A 51 -7.08 3.58 -15.40
N GLN A 52 -7.36 3.05 -14.20
CA GLN A 52 -7.10 1.65 -13.90
C GLN A 52 -8.19 0.78 -14.51
N ARG A 53 -7.81 -0.44 -14.91
CA ARG A 53 -8.73 -1.43 -15.47
C ARG A 53 -9.47 -2.16 -14.33
N VAL A 54 -10.26 -1.38 -13.59
CA VAL A 54 -11.03 -1.79 -12.41
C VAL A 54 -12.42 -1.22 -12.50
N ASP A 55 -13.43 -2.00 -12.15
CA ASP A 55 -14.80 -1.54 -11.92
C ASP A 55 -15.20 -1.76 -10.46
N GLN A 56 -16.43 -1.39 -10.11
CA GLN A 56 -16.92 -1.49 -8.73
C GLN A 56 -16.94 -2.92 -8.20
N GLN A 57 -17.23 -3.90 -9.08
CA GLN A 57 -17.20 -5.32 -8.70
C GLN A 57 -15.76 -5.75 -8.36
N ALA A 58 -14.82 -5.53 -9.26
CA ALA A 58 -13.42 -5.89 -9.05
C ALA A 58 -12.81 -5.17 -7.84
N LEU A 59 -13.17 -3.90 -7.60
CA LEU A 59 -12.74 -3.16 -6.41
C LEU A 59 -13.28 -3.81 -5.13
N SER A 60 -14.55 -4.20 -5.10
CA SER A 60 -15.15 -4.88 -3.95
C SER A 60 -14.48 -6.24 -3.68
N GLU A 61 -14.14 -6.98 -4.72
CA GLU A 61 -13.42 -8.26 -4.61
C GLU A 61 -12.00 -8.06 -4.10
N LEU A 62 -11.28 -7.02 -4.55
CA LEU A 62 -9.96 -6.66 -4.05
C LEU A 62 -9.98 -6.28 -2.56
N ILE A 63 -10.97 -5.51 -2.12
CA ILE A 63 -11.14 -5.16 -0.70
C ILE A 63 -11.46 -6.41 0.14
N ARG A 64 -12.33 -7.29 -0.35
CA ARG A 64 -12.61 -8.57 0.33
C ARG A 64 -11.37 -9.43 0.43
N PHE A 65 -10.54 -9.49 -0.61
CA PHE A 65 -9.27 -10.21 -0.58
C PHE A 65 -8.31 -9.60 0.44
N ALA A 66 -8.13 -8.27 0.43
CA ALA A 66 -7.30 -7.57 1.39
C ALA A 66 -7.71 -7.88 2.86
N ASN A 67 -9.01 -7.89 3.14
CA ASN A 67 -9.54 -8.25 4.46
C ASN A 67 -9.32 -9.74 4.78
N SER A 68 -9.49 -10.63 3.80
CA SER A 68 -9.30 -12.08 4.02
C SER A 68 -7.85 -12.47 4.34
N VAL A 69 -6.89 -11.66 3.92
CA VAL A 69 -5.46 -11.85 4.25
C VAL A 69 -5.01 -10.98 5.43
N ASP A 70 -5.95 -10.33 6.10
CA ASP A 70 -5.72 -9.46 7.25
C ASP A 70 -4.69 -8.35 6.97
N LEU A 71 -4.84 -7.69 5.81
CA LEU A 71 -3.97 -6.60 5.40
C LEU A 71 -3.91 -5.44 6.42
N PRO A 72 -5.02 -5.04 7.08
CA PRO A 72 -4.97 -4.01 8.12
C PRO A 72 -4.04 -4.38 9.27
N ALA A 73 -4.13 -5.58 9.84
CA ALA A 73 -3.26 -6.01 10.92
C ALA A 73 -1.78 -6.09 10.47
N LYS A 74 -1.51 -6.55 9.24
CA LYS A 74 -0.15 -6.56 8.69
C LYS A 74 0.42 -5.15 8.52
N ARG A 75 -0.41 -4.19 8.10
CA ARG A 75 -0.03 -2.77 8.06
C ARG A 75 0.31 -2.25 9.45
N ASP A 76 -0.52 -2.55 10.43
CA ASP A 76 -0.34 -2.07 11.80
C ASP A 76 0.90 -2.69 12.44
N ALA A 77 1.16 -3.97 12.21
CA ALA A 77 2.39 -4.65 12.61
C ALA A 77 3.64 -4.01 11.97
N MET A 78 3.57 -3.66 10.68
CA MET A 78 4.65 -2.93 10.00
C MET A 78 4.90 -1.56 10.62
N LEU A 79 3.83 -0.82 10.93
CA LEU A 79 3.93 0.50 11.56
C LEU A 79 4.44 0.41 13.01
N ALA A 80 4.15 -0.69 13.69
CA ALA A 80 4.66 -1.01 15.03
C ALA A 80 6.15 -1.43 15.03
N GLY A 81 6.76 -1.67 13.87
CA GLY A 81 8.14 -2.13 13.75
C GLY A 81 8.30 -3.60 14.10
N GLU A 82 7.27 -4.42 13.90
CA GLU A 82 7.35 -5.86 14.09
C GLU A 82 8.12 -6.53 12.93
N SER A 83 8.71 -7.68 13.20
CA SER A 83 9.43 -8.48 12.19
C SER A 83 8.45 -9.16 11.23
N ILE A 84 7.95 -8.39 10.25
CA ILE A 84 6.99 -8.88 9.24
C ILE A 84 7.65 -9.50 8.01
N ASN A 85 8.92 -9.23 7.78
CA ASN A 85 9.68 -9.88 6.70
C ASN A 85 10.15 -11.26 7.17
N ARG A 86 9.29 -12.25 6.94
CA ARG A 86 9.52 -13.63 7.41
C ARG A 86 10.71 -14.32 6.73
N SER A 87 11.06 -13.95 5.51
CA SER A 87 12.16 -14.57 4.77
C SER A 87 13.53 -14.19 5.34
N GLU A 88 13.66 -12.97 5.85
CA GLU A 88 14.90 -12.44 6.41
C GLU A 88 14.84 -12.28 7.94
N ASN A 89 13.69 -12.57 8.54
CA ASN A 89 13.39 -12.35 9.96
C ASN A 89 13.74 -10.92 10.40
N ARG A 90 13.29 -9.92 9.63
CA ARG A 90 13.63 -8.51 9.84
C ARG A 90 12.39 -7.63 9.90
N GLU A 91 12.52 -6.52 10.62
CA GLU A 91 11.58 -5.42 10.61
C GLU A 91 11.64 -4.67 9.27
N VAL A 92 10.51 -4.08 8.87
CA VAL A 92 10.41 -3.20 7.71
C VAL A 92 10.35 -1.76 8.19
N LEU A 93 11.52 -1.09 8.26
CA LEU A 93 11.70 0.18 8.96
C LEU A 93 11.56 1.43 8.07
N HIS A 94 10.92 1.33 6.91
CA HIS A 94 10.73 2.49 6.01
C HIS A 94 10.02 3.66 6.69
N THR A 95 9.15 3.38 7.65
CA THR A 95 8.43 4.40 8.43
C THR A 95 9.32 5.12 9.43
N ALA A 96 10.45 4.54 9.85
CA ALA A 96 11.39 5.15 10.80
C ALA A 96 12.02 6.45 10.28
N LEU A 97 12.10 6.63 8.96
CA LEU A 97 12.60 7.84 8.33
C LEU A 97 11.62 9.01 8.39
N ARG A 98 10.34 8.74 8.70
CA ARG A 98 9.28 9.74 8.76
C ARG A 98 9.03 10.19 10.20
N GLN A 99 8.71 11.46 10.37
CA GLN A 99 8.33 11.98 11.69
C GLN A 99 7.04 11.32 12.16
N GLY A 100 6.98 10.87 13.43
CA GLY A 100 5.77 10.29 14.02
C GLY A 100 5.63 8.78 13.90
N ALA A 101 6.66 8.04 13.50
CA ALA A 101 6.67 6.58 13.55
C ALA A 101 6.55 6.07 15.00
N ALA A 102 5.31 5.86 15.46
CA ALA A 102 5.00 5.59 16.87
C ALA A 102 5.55 4.25 17.36
N GLY A 103 5.61 3.24 16.49
CA GLY A 103 6.03 1.87 16.84
C GLY A 103 7.53 1.60 16.79
N VAL A 104 8.33 2.53 16.26
CA VAL A 104 9.78 2.32 16.11
C VAL A 104 10.51 2.48 17.44
N SER A 105 11.42 1.56 17.75
CA SER A 105 12.20 1.56 19.00
C SER A 105 13.04 2.85 19.16
N LYS A 106 13.32 3.21 20.41
CA LYS A 106 14.15 4.40 20.72
C LYS A 106 15.55 4.30 20.12
N SER A 107 16.16 3.11 20.11
CA SER A 107 17.47 2.86 19.52
C SER A 107 17.51 3.15 18.03
N ILE A 108 16.52 2.66 17.28
CA ILE A 108 16.40 2.92 15.84
C ILE A 108 16.19 4.41 15.56
N LYS A 109 15.37 5.09 16.36
CA LYS A 109 15.18 6.56 16.22
C LYS A 109 16.49 7.33 16.40
N ILE A 110 17.32 6.94 17.35
CA ILE A 110 18.66 7.55 17.59
C ILE A 110 19.57 7.28 16.38
N GLU A 111 19.65 6.05 15.92
CA GLU A 111 20.48 5.66 14.77
C GLU A 111 20.07 6.41 13.48
N VAL A 112 18.77 6.52 13.22
CA VAL A 112 18.24 7.29 12.09
C VAL A 112 18.58 8.77 12.22
N ALA A 113 18.44 9.36 13.39
CA ALA A 113 18.78 10.77 13.63
C ALA A 113 20.29 11.03 13.41
N GLU A 114 21.15 10.17 13.93
CA GLU A 114 22.59 10.28 13.74
C GLU A 114 23.00 10.10 12.28
N THR A 115 22.43 9.12 11.59
CA THR A 115 22.68 8.91 10.15
C THR A 115 22.27 10.13 9.32
N LYS A 116 21.10 10.72 9.61
CA LYS A 116 20.66 11.96 8.96
C LYS A 116 21.61 13.12 9.23
N ARG A 117 22.05 13.29 10.49
CA ARG A 117 23.00 14.35 10.85
C ARG A 117 24.30 14.23 10.05
N ARG A 118 24.86 13.03 9.95
CA ARG A 118 26.08 12.76 9.16
C ARG A 118 25.85 13.02 7.66
N LEU A 119 24.71 12.62 7.13
CA LEU A 119 24.35 12.86 5.74
C LEU A 119 24.28 14.37 5.43
N TYR A 120 23.59 15.14 6.26
CA TYR A 120 23.49 16.59 6.06
C TYR A 120 24.85 17.28 6.20
N ALA A 121 25.69 16.88 7.16
CA ALA A 121 27.05 17.42 7.28
C ALA A 121 27.89 17.14 6.01
N CYS A 122 27.78 15.94 5.45
CA CYS A 122 28.43 15.59 4.19
C CYS A 122 27.93 16.45 3.02
N VAL A 123 26.61 16.65 2.90
CA VAL A 123 26.03 17.51 1.86
C VAL A 123 26.52 18.95 1.97
N GLU A 124 26.57 19.52 3.17
CA GLU A 124 27.08 20.87 3.37
C GLU A 124 28.59 20.99 3.02
N ALA A 125 29.39 19.98 3.37
CA ALA A 125 30.82 19.95 3.02
C ALA A 125 31.07 19.84 1.50
N ILE A 126 30.12 19.26 0.73
CA ILE A 126 30.24 19.18 -0.74
C ILE A 126 29.80 20.50 -1.40
N ARG A 127 28.88 21.24 -0.76
CA ARG A 127 28.30 22.50 -1.28
C ARG A 127 29.13 23.73 -0.94
N SER A 128 30.03 23.64 0.03
CA SER A 128 30.99 24.67 0.40
C SER A 128 32.21 24.66 -0.50
#